data_2d6e3620c66f3d3a8937b1562325bcaa
#
_entry.id   2d6e3620c66f3d3a8937b1562325bcaa
#
_cell.length_a   1.000
_cell.length_b   1.000
_cell.length_c   1.000
_cell.angle_alpha   90.00
_cell.angle_beta   90.00
_cell.angle_gamma   90.00
#
_symmetry.space_group_name_H-M   'P 1'
#
loop_
_entity.id
_entity.type
_entity.pdbx_description
1 polymer ?
#
loop_
_entity_poly.entity_id
_entity_poly.type
_entity_poly.pdbx_seq_one_letter_code
_entity_poly.pdbx_strand_id
1 'polypeptide(L)'
;GWSAYPRTMDFAAFREIADEVGAYLWVDMAHFAGLVAAGLHPSPVPHADIVSTTVHKTLCGPRSGMILAKQDYAKKINSNVFPGQQGGPLMHVVAAKAIAMKIAATEEFKERQERTLEGARILAERLTAEDAKAAGVDVLTGGTDVHLVLADLRNSELDGQQAEDLLHEVGITVNRNAVPNDPRPPMVTSGLRIG
;
A
#
# COMPACT_ATOMS: atom_id res chain seq x y z
N GLY A 1 2.63 -11.19 -0.17
CA GLY A 1 3.42 -10.05 -0.64
C GLY A 1 2.53 -8.92 -1.12
N TRP A 2 3.07 -7.96 -1.71
CA TRP A 2 2.53 -6.97 -2.62
C TRP A 2 1.53 -5.93 -2.06
N SER A 3 2.00 -5.08 -1.19
CA SER A 3 1.17 -4.08 -0.53
C SER A 3 0.92 -2.81 -1.37
N ALA A 4 1.88 -2.37 -2.19
CA ALA A 4 1.83 -1.12 -2.96
C ALA A 4 1.31 -1.35 -4.41
N TYR A 5 0.24 -2.09 -4.56
CA TYR A 5 -0.41 -2.37 -5.83
C TYR A 5 -1.75 -1.62 -5.93
N PRO A 6 -2.04 -0.93 -7.04
CA PRO A 6 -3.19 -0.02 -7.11
C PRO A 6 -4.53 -0.70 -7.36
N ARG A 7 -4.59 -2.03 -7.55
CA ARG A 7 -5.83 -2.77 -7.77
C ARG A 7 -6.13 -3.74 -6.64
N THR A 8 -7.39 -3.99 -6.42
CA THR A 8 -7.88 -5.01 -5.49
C THR A 8 -7.46 -6.41 -5.95
N MET A 9 -7.05 -7.24 -4.99
CA MET A 9 -6.68 -8.64 -5.22
C MET A 9 -7.74 -9.57 -4.64
N ASP A 10 -7.99 -10.67 -5.33
CA ASP A 10 -8.87 -11.74 -4.84
C ASP A 10 -8.12 -12.65 -3.86
N PHE A 11 -8.24 -12.37 -2.58
CA PHE A 11 -7.58 -13.14 -1.53
C PHE A 11 -8.14 -14.56 -1.39
N ALA A 12 -9.41 -14.80 -1.77
CA ALA A 12 -9.99 -16.13 -1.76
C ALA A 12 -9.36 -17.02 -2.83
N ALA A 13 -9.21 -16.51 -4.06
CA ALA A 13 -8.50 -17.24 -5.12
C ALA A 13 -7.04 -17.53 -4.75
N PHE A 14 -6.33 -16.58 -4.12
CA PHE A 14 -4.98 -16.84 -3.60
C PHE A 14 -4.97 -17.93 -2.52
N ARG A 15 -5.99 -18.00 -1.67
CA ARG A 15 -6.12 -19.06 -0.67
C ARG A 15 -6.30 -20.44 -1.32
N GLU A 16 -7.15 -20.55 -2.33
CA GLU A 16 -7.37 -21.79 -3.08
C GLU A 16 -6.07 -22.28 -3.72
N ILE A 17 -5.32 -21.41 -4.39
CA ILE A 17 -4.02 -21.76 -4.99
C ILE A 17 -3.03 -22.22 -3.90
N ALA A 18 -2.96 -21.50 -2.77
CA ALA A 18 -2.04 -21.87 -1.70
C ALA A 18 -2.38 -23.22 -1.07
N ASP A 19 -3.67 -23.54 -0.96
CA ASP A 19 -4.14 -24.86 -0.48
C ASP A 19 -3.80 -25.96 -1.47
N GLU A 20 -3.98 -25.74 -2.76
CA GLU A 20 -3.66 -26.71 -3.81
C GLU A 20 -2.19 -27.13 -3.79
N VAL A 21 -1.28 -26.17 -3.57
CA VAL A 21 0.16 -26.45 -3.54
C VAL A 21 0.72 -26.70 -2.13
N GLY A 22 -0.11 -26.68 -1.10
CA GLY A 22 0.29 -26.88 0.30
C GLY A 22 1.17 -25.76 0.87
N ALA A 23 1.01 -24.52 0.37
CA ALA A 23 1.79 -23.36 0.80
C ALA A 23 1.07 -22.50 1.84
N TYR A 24 1.85 -21.77 2.63
CA TYR A 24 1.30 -20.71 3.48
C TYR A 24 0.97 -19.47 2.64
N LEU A 25 -0.19 -18.87 2.91
CA LEU A 25 -0.54 -17.57 2.35
C LEU A 25 -0.18 -16.45 3.33
N TRP A 26 0.81 -15.65 2.97
CA TRP A 26 1.19 -14.45 3.69
C TRP A 26 0.86 -13.21 2.86
N VAL A 27 -0.02 -12.36 3.38
CA VAL A 27 -0.41 -11.08 2.75
C VAL A 27 0.17 -9.92 3.53
N ASP A 28 0.84 -9.01 2.83
CA ASP A 28 1.22 -7.71 3.37
C ASP A 28 0.19 -6.66 2.94
N MET A 29 -0.52 -6.07 3.92
CA MET A 29 -1.52 -5.04 3.67
C MET A 29 -1.05 -3.63 4.12
N ALA A 30 0.25 -3.43 4.28
CA ALA A 30 0.80 -2.21 4.86
C ALA A 30 0.27 -0.92 4.22
N HIS A 31 0.11 -0.88 2.90
CA HIS A 31 -0.38 0.29 2.20
C HIS A 31 -1.90 0.50 2.37
N PHE A 32 -2.69 -0.54 2.33
CA PHE A 32 -4.16 -0.44 2.33
C PHE A 32 -4.84 -0.85 3.65
N ALA A 33 -4.07 -1.06 4.73
CA ALA A 33 -4.62 -1.50 6.02
C ALA A 33 -5.67 -0.53 6.59
N GLY A 34 -5.54 0.78 6.36
CA GLY A 34 -6.55 1.76 6.77
C GLY A 34 -7.86 1.59 6.00
N LEU A 35 -7.80 1.25 4.73
CA LEU A 35 -8.98 0.96 3.91
C LEU A 35 -9.68 -0.32 4.38
N VAL A 36 -8.91 -1.35 4.76
CA VAL A 36 -9.44 -2.59 5.35
C VAL A 36 -10.13 -2.28 6.69
N ALA A 37 -9.49 -1.50 7.57
CA ALA A 37 -10.06 -1.12 8.86
C ALA A 37 -11.36 -0.32 8.72
N ALA A 38 -11.45 0.52 7.69
CA ALA A 38 -12.66 1.29 7.36
C ALA A 38 -13.76 0.47 6.64
N GLY A 39 -13.50 -0.80 6.29
CA GLY A 39 -14.42 -1.63 5.54
C GLY A 39 -14.56 -1.25 4.05
N LEU A 40 -13.59 -0.51 3.49
CA LEU A 40 -13.59 0.00 2.13
C LEU A 40 -12.71 -0.81 1.15
N HIS A 41 -12.07 -1.85 1.65
CA HIS A 41 -11.24 -2.78 0.86
C HIS A 41 -11.43 -4.20 1.41
N PRO A 42 -11.46 -5.24 0.56
CA PRO A 42 -11.53 -6.63 1.03
C PRO A 42 -10.43 -6.94 2.03
N SER A 43 -10.79 -7.64 3.11
CA SER A 43 -9.85 -8.03 4.15
C SER A 43 -9.11 -9.32 3.76
N PRO A 44 -7.76 -9.36 3.83
CA PRO A 44 -7.01 -10.59 3.66
C PRO A 44 -7.09 -11.52 4.88
N VAL A 45 -7.51 -11.01 6.05
CA VAL A 45 -7.44 -11.71 7.33
C VAL A 45 -8.21 -13.06 7.33
N PRO A 46 -9.42 -13.20 6.75
CA PRO A 46 -10.10 -14.48 6.70
C PRO A 46 -9.40 -15.53 5.83
N HIS A 47 -8.59 -15.12 4.87
CA HIS A 47 -8.00 -16.00 3.86
C HIS A 47 -6.53 -16.35 4.13
N ALA A 48 -5.77 -15.44 4.74
CA ALA A 48 -4.33 -15.62 4.95
C ALA A 48 -4.01 -16.38 6.24
N ASP A 49 -2.88 -17.10 6.23
CA ASP A 49 -2.30 -17.66 7.44
C ASP A 49 -1.64 -16.59 8.30
N ILE A 50 -0.98 -15.64 7.64
CA ILE A 50 -0.29 -14.51 8.25
C ILE A 50 -0.59 -13.24 7.45
N VAL A 51 -0.89 -12.16 8.16
CA VAL A 51 -1.03 -10.82 7.57
C VAL A 51 -0.07 -9.88 8.26
N SER A 52 0.80 -9.21 7.50
CA SER A 52 1.65 -8.15 8.01
C SER A 52 1.13 -6.77 7.60
N THR A 53 1.37 -5.78 8.43
CA THR A 53 1.07 -4.39 8.11
C THR A 53 2.00 -3.43 8.82
N THR A 54 2.19 -2.26 8.24
CA THR A 54 2.68 -1.08 8.97
C THR A 54 1.51 -0.36 9.62
N VAL A 55 1.78 0.40 10.69
CA VAL A 55 0.76 1.22 11.36
C VAL A 55 0.80 2.69 10.91
N HIS A 56 1.91 3.12 10.29
CA HIS A 56 2.20 4.51 9.94
C HIS A 56 1.85 4.94 8.50
N LYS A 57 1.07 4.11 7.76
CA LYS A 57 0.56 4.46 6.42
C LYS A 57 -0.92 4.84 6.52
N THR A 58 -1.79 4.20 5.79
CA THR A 58 -3.23 4.51 5.81
C THR A 58 -3.91 4.31 7.17
N LEU A 59 -3.32 3.54 8.10
CA LEU A 59 -3.78 3.45 9.49
C LEU A 59 -3.47 4.71 10.33
N CYS A 60 -2.66 5.65 9.83
CA CYS A 60 -2.36 6.95 10.46
C CYS A 60 -1.77 6.88 11.88
N GLY A 61 -1.08 5.79 12.23
CA GLY A 61 -0.49 5.58 13.55
C GLY A 61 1.03 5.81 13.59
N PRO A 62 1.70 5.44 14.70
CA PRO A 62 3.13 5.61 14.87
C PRO A 62 3.93 4.67 13.97
N ARG A 63 5.21 5.03 13.68
CA ARG A 63 6.14 4.16 12.95
C ARG A 63 6.32 2.84 13.67
N SER A 64 5.74 1.79 13.10
CA SER A 64 5.79 0.43 13.62
C SER A 64 5.15 -0.57 12.66
N GLY A 65 5.32 -1.85 12.96
CA GLY A 65 4.63 -2.95 12.31
C GLY A 65 3.64 -3.65 13.23
N MET A 66 2.78 -4.45 12.63
CA MET A 66 1.87 -5.37 13.30
C MET A 66 1.74 -6.64 12.48
N ILE A 67 1.62 -7.78 13.15
CA ILE A 67 1.35 -9.07 12.53
C ILE A 67 0.03 -9.61 13.09
N LEU A 68 -0.86 -10.01 12.20
CA LEU A 68 -2.06 -10.78 12.50
C LEU A 68 -1.86 -12.19 11.99
N ALA A 69 -2.21 -13.20 12.77
CA ALA A 69 -2.03 -14.59 12.37
C ALA A 69 -3.05 -15.50 13.04
N LYS A 70 -3.25 -16.69 12.47
CA LYS A 70 -4.00 -17.74 13.13
C LYS A 70 -3.30 -18.14 14.44
N GLN A 71 -4.07 -18.54 15.43
CA GLN A 71 -3.59 -18.87 16.79
C GLN A 71 -2.46 -19.91 16.78
N ASP A 72 -2.50 -20.87 15.87
CA ASP A 72 -1.51 -21.93 15.74
C ASP A 72 -0.08 -21.43 15.46
N TYR A 73 0.03 -20.24 14.85
CA TYR A 73 1.33 -19.62 14.56
C TYR A 73 1.82 -18.67 15.65
N ALA A 74 0.95 -18.28 16.60
CA ALA A 74 1.23 -17.22 17.57
C ALA A 74 2.53 -17.45 18.36
N LYS A 75 2.74 -18.69 18.87
CA LYS A 75 3.94 -19.02 19.65
C LYS A 75 5.23 -18.86 18.84
N LYS A 76 5.24 -19.33 17.59
CA LYS A 76 6.40 -19.23 16.69
C LYS A 76 6.68 -17.77 16.31
N ILE A 77 5.65 -17.01 15.96
CA ILE A 77 5.78 -15.59 15.61
C ILE A 77 6.31 -14.82 16.80
N ASN A 78 5.71 -14.95 17.98
CA ASN A 78 6.14 -14.25 19.17
C ASN A 78 7.60 -14.51 19.53
N SER A 79 8.04 -15.78 19.52
CA SER A 79 9.44 -16.12 19.85
C SER A 79 10.44 -15.63 18.79
N ASN A 80 10.04 -15.57 17.52
CA ASN A 80 10.89 -15.03 16.46
C ASN A 80 10.94 -13.49 16.48
N VAL A 81 9.86 -12.84 16.87
CA VAL A 81 9.88 -11.38 17.08
C VAL A 81 10.74 -11.05 18.29
N PHE A 82 10.48 -11.67 19.44
CA PHE A 82 11.25 -11.47 20.67
C PHE A 82 11.46 -12.80 21.39
N PRO A 83 12.71 -13.17 21.72
CA PRO A 83 13.96 -12.44 21.49
C PRO A 83 14.65 -12.70 20.15
N GLY A 84 13.97 -13.39 19.20
CA GLY A 84 14.60 -13.87 17.97
C GLY A 84 15.26 -12.79 17.10
N GLN A 85 14.53 -11.71 16.82
CA GLN A 85 14.99 -10.64 15.92
C GLN A 85 15.00 -9.24 16.55
N GLN A 86 14.20 -9.01 17.61
CA GLN A 86 14.03 -7.71 18.26
C GLN A 86 14.37 -7.79 19.76
N GLY A 87 14.60 -6.64 20.37
CA GLY A 87 14.77 -6.45 21.81
C GLY A 87 13.52 -5.90 22.47
N GLY A 88 13.71 -5.19 23.58
CA GLY A 88 12.60 -4.59 24.34
C GLY A 88 11.77 -3.62 23.50
N PRO A 89 10.44 -3.68 23.57
CA PRO A 89 9.57 -2.82 22.77
C PRO A 89 9.60 -1.37 23.28
N LEU A 90 9.35 -0.43 22.38
CA LEU A 90 9.15 0.98 22.71
C LEU A 90 7.71 1.16 23.21
N MET A 91 7.53 1.27 24.55
CA MET A 91 6.21 1.27 25.17
C MET A 91 5.34 2.48 24.77
N HIS A 92 5.94 3.64 24.51
CA HIS A 92 5.22 4.79 23.95
C HIS A 92 4.64 4.50 22.56
N VAL A 93 5.35 3.73 21.73
CA VAL A 93 4.84 3.27 20.42
C VAL A 93 3.69 2.27 20.60
N VAL A 94 3.78 1.36 21.58
CA VAL A 94 2.70 0.42 21.90
C VAL A 94 1.44 1.17 22.32
N ALA A 95 1.56 2.17 23.22
CA ALA A 95 0.45 3.01 23.63
C ALA A 95 -0.15 3.81 22.45
N ALA A 96 0.70 4.39 21.61
CA ALA A 96 0.26 5.12 20.42
C ALA A 96 -0.46 4.21 19.40
N LYS A 97 -0.05 2.94 19.24
CA LYS A 97 -0.79 1.95 18.44
C LYS A 97 -2.21 1.74 18.95
N ALA A 98 -2.39 1.59 20.27
CA ALA A 98 -3.71 1.41 20.86
C ALA A 98 -4.63 2.61 20.57
N ILE A 99 -4.11 3.83 20.63
CA ILE A 99 -4.84 5.05 20.26
C ILE A 99 -5.17 5.04 18.77
N ALA A 100 -4.21 4.70 17.89
CA ALA A 100 -4.43 4.62 16.47
C ALA A 100 -5.54 3.60 16.10
N MET A 101 -5.57 2.43 16.74
CA MET A 101 -6.64 1.45 16.52
C MET A 101 -7.99 1.96 17.01
N LYS A 102 -8.03 2.69 18.14
CA LYS A 102 -9.27 3.33 18.60
C LYS A 102 -9.78 4.39 17.61
N ILE A 103 -8.90 5.19 17.04
CA ILE A 103 -9.25 6.19 16.01
C ILE A 103 -9.73 5.48 14.73
N ALA A 104 -9.05 4.41 14.31
CA ALA A 104 -9.43 3.65 13.12
C ALA A 104 -10.83 3.01 13.20
N ALA A 105 -11.41 2.90 14.39
CA ALA A 105 -12.76 2.40 14.62
C ALA A 105 -13.84 3.51 14.62
N THR A 106 -13.50 4.76 14.28
CA THR A 106 -14.44 5.89 14.26
C THR A 106 -15.00 6.16 12.87
N GLU A 107 -16.20 6.75 12.81
CA GLU A 107 -16.79 7.20 11.54
C GLU A 107 -15.94 8.30 10.88
N GLU A 108 -15.33 9.21 11.64
CA GLU A 108 -14.43 10.24 11.10
C GLU A 108 -13.24 9.61 10.35
N PHE A 109 -12.70 8.51 10.87
CA PHE A 109 -11.64 7.78 10.18
C PHE A 109 -12.13 7.17 8.87
N LYS A 110 -13.32 6.57 8.87
CA LYS A 110 -13.94 6.00 7.68
C LYS A 110 -14.18 7.06 6.60
N GLU A 111 -14.77 8.20 6.96
CA GLU A 111 -14.98 9.33 6.05
C GLU A 111 -13.67 9.84 5.44
N ARG A 112 -12.58 9.84 6.23
CA ARG A 112 -11.24 10.18 5.74
C ARG A 112 -10.78 9.20 4.67
N GLN A 113 -10.97 7.90 4.90
CA GLN A 113 -10.59 6.87 3.92
C GLN A 113 -11.44 6.95 2.65
N GLU A 114 -12.73 7.25 2.76
CA GLU A 114 -13.63 7.48 1.61
C GLU A 114 -13.15 8.64 0.75
N ARG A 115 -12.81 9.78 1.37
CA ARG A 115 -12.23 10.95 0.66
C ARG A 115 -10.87 10.61 0.01
N THR A 116 -10.07 9.77 0.65
CA THR A 116 -8.79 9.32 0.10
C THR A 116 -8.98 8.48 -1.16
N LEU A 117 -9.94 7.55 -1.16
CA LEU A 117 -10.28 6.76 -2.34
C LEU A 117 -10.81 7.63 -3.47
N GLU A 118 -11.72 8.55 -3.16
CA GLU A 118 -12.29 9.46 -4.15
C GLU A 118 -11.22 10.37 -4.76
N GLY A 119 -10.30 10.91 -3.95
CA GLY A 119 -9.17 11.70 -4.45
C GLY A 119 -8.26 10.89 -5.39
N ALA A 120 -7.96 9.65 -5.04
CA ALA A 120 -7.15 8.77 -5.88
C ALA A 120 -7.87 8.44 -7.21
N ARG A 121 -9.18 8.21 -7.18
CA ARG A 121 -10.00 7.96 -8.37
C ARG A 121 -9.99 9.17 -9.32
N ILE A 122 -10.24 10.37 -8.79
CA ILE A 122 -10.23 11.61 -9.57
C ILE A 122 -8.84 11.84 -10.20
N LEU A 123 -7.77 11.60 -9.46
CA LEU A 123 -6.42 11.73 -9.97
C LEU A 123 -6.15 10.72 -11.10
N ALA A 124 -6.54 9.46 -10.93
CA ALA A 124 -6.37 8.44 -11.95
C ALA A 124 -7.16 8.79 -13.22
N GLU A 125 -8.41 9.23 -13.11
CA GLU A 125 -9.23 9.67 -14.23
C GLU A 125 -8.58 10.87 -14.96
N ARG A 126 -8.06 11.84 -14.21
CA ARG A 126 -7.39 13.01 -14.80
C ARG A 126 -6.11 12.62 -15.55
N LEU A 127 -5.34 11.67 -15.04
CA LEU A 127 -4.12 11.19 -15.68
C LEU A 127 -4.38 10.24 -16.86
N THR A 128 -5.61 9.75 -17.04
CA THR A 128 -6.02 8.97 -18.23
C THR A 128 -6.71 9.83 -19.29
N ALA A 129 -6.84 11.13 -19.10
CA ALA A 129 -7.43 12.05 -20.08
C ALA A 129 -6.53 12.21 -21.32
N GLU A 130 -7.14 12.60 -22.44
CA GLU A 130 -6.47 12.69 -23.74
C GLU A 130 -5.24 13.60 -23.76
N ASP A 131 -5.28 14.71 -23.06
CA ASP A 131 -4.16 15.64 -22.95
C ASP A 131 -2.99 15.07 -22.14
N ALA A 132 -3.26 14.29 -21.08
CA ALA A 132 -2.23 13.58 -20.33
C ALA A 132 -1.58 12.49 -21.21
N LYS A 133 -2.38 11.72 -21.94
CA LYS A 133 -1.87 10.73 -22.91
C LYS A 133 -1.06 11.36 -24.02
N ALA A 134 -1.49 12.52 -24.54
CA ALA A 134 -0.75 13.27 -25.53
C ALA A 134 0.62 13.76 -25.01
N ALA A 135 0.74 13.99 -23.70
CA ALA A 135 2.00 14.30 -23.02
C ALA A 135 2.82 13.05 -22.67
N GLY A 136 2.39 11.86 -23.08
CA GLY A 136 3.07 10.58 -22.82
C GLY A 136 2.88 10.03 -21.41
N VAL A 137 1.88 10.53 -20.67
CA VAL A 137 1.52 10.03 -19.33
C VAL A 137 0.39 9.02 -19.43
N ASP A 138 0.53 7.88 -18.76
CA ASP A 138 -0.52 6.87 -18.63
C ASP A 138 -0.64 6.40 -17.17
N VAL A 139 -1.74 5.73 -16.84
CA VAL A 139 -1.93 5.08 -15.54
C VAL A 139 -1.71 3.58 -15.71
N LEU A 140 -0.69 3.06 -15.02
CA LEU A 140 -0.13 1.73 -15.24
C LEU A 140 -1.15 0.59 -15.23
N THR A 141 -2.21 0.69 -14.43
CA THR A 141 -3.29 -0.32 -14.34
C THR A 141 -4.62 0.19 -14.85
N GLY A 142 -4.61 1.27 -15.64
CA GLY A 142 -5.82 1.91 -16.17
C GLY A 142 -6.72 2.54 -15.12
N GLY A 143 -6.24 2.71 -13.88
CA GLY A 143 -6.98 3.28 -12.76
C GLY A 143 -6.48 2.79 -11.41
N THR A 144 -7.27 3.05 -10.35
CA THR A 144 -6.94 2.61 -8.99
C THR A 144 -8.19 2.20 -8.21
N ASP A 145 -8.04 1.21 -7.33
CA ASP A 145 -9.04 0.76 -6.37
C ASP A 145 -8.61 1.08 -4.92
N VAL A 146 -7.47 1.77 -4.76
CA VAL A 146 -6.86 2.08 -3.46
C VAL A 146 -6.44 3.56 -3.39
N HIS A 147 -5.68 3.94 -2.38
CA HIS A 147 -5.23 5.31 -2.11
C HIS A 147 -4.09 5.82 -3.01
N LEU A 148 -3.51 4.99 -3.87
CA LEU A 148 -2.34 5.35 -4.68
C LEU A 148 -2.60 5.15 -6.18
N VAL A 149 -1.88 5.93 -6.98
CA VAL A 149 -1.87 5.84 -8.44
C VAL A 149 -0.43 5.63 -8.91
N LEU A 150 -0.24 4.72 -9.87
CA LEU A 150 1.04 4.51 -10.54
C LEU A 150 0.97 5.13 -11.94
N ALA A 151 1.71 6.21 -12.16
CA ALA A 151 1.84 6.84 -13.47
C ALA A 151 3.00 6.20 -14.23
N ASP A 152 2.79 5.97 -15.52
CA ASP A 152 3.78 5.47 -16.48
C ASP A 152 4.23 6.63 -17.38
N LEU A 153 5.52 6.91 -17.40
CA LEU A 153 6.15 8.00 -18.15
C LEU A 153 7.06 7.49 -19.28
N ARG A 154 6.95 6.22 -19.68
CA ARG A 154 7.84 5.66 -20.73
C ARG A 154 7.74 6.41 -22.04
N ASN A 155 6.59 6.98 -22.34
CA ASN A 155 6.30 7.73 -23.57
C ASN A 155 6.39 9.26 -23.36
N SER A 156 6.72 9.72 -22.16
CA SER A 156 6.91 11.13 -21.83
C SER A 156 8.34 11.60 -22.17
N GLU A 157 8.51 12.90 -22.37
CA GLU A 157 9.82 13.53 -22.45
C GLU A 157 10.59 13.49 -21.13
N LEU A 158 9.86 13.37 -19.99
CA LEU A 158 10.44 13.28 -18.65
C LEU A 158 10.61 11.82 -18.23
N ASP A 159 11.69 11.53 -17.53
CA ASP A 159 11.83 10.30 -16.77
C ASP A 159 11.27 10.46 -15.34
N GLY A 160 11.29 9.36 -14.55
CA GLY A 160 10.75 9.36 -13.20
C GLY A 160 11.50 10.30 -12.25
N GLN A 161 12.83 10.43 -12.38
CA GLN A 161 13.64 11.32 -11.57
C GLN A 161 13.33 12.79 -11.87
N GLN A 162 13.35 13.16 -13.14
CA GLN A 162 13.04 14.52 -13.56
C GLN A 162 11.64 14.96 -13.14
N ALA A 163 10.64 14.09 -13.32
CA ALA A 163 9.27 14.37 -12.92
C ALA A 163 9.10 14.50 -11.40
N GLU A 164 9.76 13.65 -10.60
CA GLU A 164 9.79 13.76 -9.13
C GLU A 164 10.40 15.10 -8.70
N ASP A 165 11.56 15.47 -9.25
CA ASP A 165 12.28 16.69 -8.89
C ASP A 165 11.44 17.94 -9.22
N LEU A 166 10.85 18.03 -10.42
CA LEU A 166 9.99 19.13 -10.82
C LEU A 166 8.72 19.27 -9.98
N LEU A 167 8.10 18.15 -9.61
CA LEU A 167 6.93 18.16 -8.73
C LEU A 167 7.28 18.61 -7.32
N HIS A 168 8.47 18.26 -6.81
CA HIS A 168 8.96 18.76 -5.53
C HIS A 168 9.16 20.29 -5.52
N GLU A 169 9.64 20.89 -6.62
CA GLU A 169 9.81 22.34 -6.74
C GLU A 169 8.50 23.11 -6.55
N VAL A 170 7.37 22.51 -6.93
CA VAL A 170 6.03 23.12 -6.77
C VAL A 170 5.30 22.59 -5.53
N GLY A 171 5.99 21.89 -4.62
CA GLY A 171 5.46 21.43 -3.34
C GLY A 171 4.61 20.14 -3.41
N ILE A 172 4.67 19.40 -4.51
CA ILE A 172 3.99 18.11 -4.67
C ILE A 172 4.98 16.98 -4.38
N THR A 173 4.78 16.29 -3.25
CA THR A 173 5.63 15.16 -2.85
C THR A 173 5.14 13.87 -3.48
N VAL A 174 5.96 13.28 -4.33
CA VAL A 174 5.76 11.97 -4.95
C VAL A 174 7.06 11.17 -4.84
N ASN A 175 7.07 9.93 -5.32
CA ASN A 175 8.34 9.23 -5.52
C ASN A 175 8.39 8.61 -6.92
N ARG A 176 9.58 8.61 -7.51
CA ARG A 176 9.87 7.83 -8.71
C ARG A 176 9.62 6.34 -8.43
N ASN A 177 9.12 5.63 -9.42
CA ASN A 177 8.74 4.22 -9.29
C ASN A 177 9.04 3.46 -10.59
N ALA A 178 9.66 2.30 -10.48
CA ALA A 178 9.85 1.46 -11.64
C ALA A 178 8.50 0.97 -12.18
N VAL A 179 8.40 0.90 -13.50
CA VAL A 179 7.27 0.25 -14.20
C VAL A 179 7.66 -1.18 -14.60
N PRO A 180 6.72 -2.07 -14.88
CA PRO A 180 7.04 -3.42 -15.36
C PRO A 180 7.92 -3.38 -16.63
N ASN A 181 9.03 -4.13 -16.59
CA ASN A 181 10.05 -4.13 -17.66
C ASN A 181 10.63 -2.73 -17.93
N ASP A 182 10.87 -1.96 -16.88
CA ASP A 182 11.37 -0.60 -16.99
C ASP A 182 12.69 -0.55 -17.77
N PRO A 183 12.81 0.24 -18.85
CA PRO A 183 14.03 0.36 -19.62
C PRO A 183 15.11 1.20 -18.93
N ARG A 184 14.75 1.96 -17.88
CA ARG A 184 15.66 2.85 -17.14
C ARG A 184 16.16 2.19 -15.86
N PRO A 185 17.36 2.57 -15.36
CA PRO A 185 17.89 2.01 -14.12
C PRO A 185 17.05 2.42 -12.89
N PRO A 186 17.11 1.65 -11.78
CA PRO A 186 16.29 1.89 -10.58
C PRO A 186 16.40 3.27 -9.94
N MET A 187 17.50 3.99 -10.17
CA MET A 187 17.69 5.35 -9.65
C MET A 187 17.01 6.44 -10.47
N VAL A 188 16.61 6.12 -11.70
CA VAL A 188 15.93 7.04 -12.64
C VAL A 188 14.46 6.68 -12.78
N THR A 189 14.18 5.43 -13.17
CA THR A 189 12.84 4.85 -13.41
C THR A 189 12.03 5.55 -14.51
N SER A 190 10.91 4.93 -14.89
CA SER A 190 10.02 5.46 -15.90
C SER A 190 8.62 5.74 -15.38
N GLY A 191 8.45 5.86 -14.08
CA GLY A 191 7.14 6.13 -13.50
C GLY A 191 7.19 6.91 -12.20
N LEU A 192 6.00 7.23 -11.71
CA LEU A 192 5.75 7.89 -10.42
C LEU A 192 4.72 7.12 -9.63
N ARG A 193 4.89 7.09 -8.31
CA ARG A 193 3.85 6.71 -7.35
C ARG A 193 3.33 7.95 -6.64
N ILE A 194 2.02 8.14 -6.73
CA ILE A 194 1.29 9.27 -6.18
C ILE A 194 0.24 8.72 -5.22
N GLY A 195 0.17 9.22 -3.97
CA GLY A 195 -0.83 8.79 -3.01
C GLY A 195 -0.53 9.11 -1.58
#